data_4eabcb434e81e754da2c1575e08430a7
#
_entry.id   4eabcb434e81e754da2c1575e08430a7
#
_cell.length_a   1.000
_cell.length_b   1.000
_cell.length_c   1.000
_cell.angle_alpha   90.00
_cell.angle_beta   90.00
_cell.angle_gamma   90.00
#
_symmetry.space_group_name_H-M   'P 1'
#
loop_
_entity.id
_entity.type
_entity.pdbx_description
1 polymer ?
#
loop_
_entity_poly.entity_id
_entity_poly.type
_entity_poly.pdbx_seq_one_letter_code
_entity_poly.pdbx_strand_id
1 'polypeptide(L)'
;ATLRRPSRQEKNSNYHLFKNGVKPMWEDPVNAAGGRWIITLRDRGRTAGSRLVHEALLDRSWMWLVLALIGETLDDNDLVTGAVCSLRGKGDRIAIWTRRKEPIDELNAMGEKLLDVLNLQNEPSVQMEFSFNFGSKDKPHLYTRKSMAGLASTALSA
;
A
#
# COMPACT_ATOMS: atom_id res chain seq x y z
N ALA A 1 14.58 21.34 1.59
CA ALA A 1 15.02 20.00 1.13
C ALA A 1 14.04 19.54 0.05
N THR A 2 14.52 19.27 -1.14
CA THR A 2 13.68 18.74 -2.23
C THR A 2 13.55 17.22 -2.04
N LEU A 3 12.31 16.72 -1.83
CA LEU A 3 12.05 15.29 -1.81
C LEU A 3 12.30 14.71 -3.21
N ARG A 4 13.24 13.80 -3.33
CA ARG A 4 13.49 13.12 -4.59
C ARG A 4 12.36 12.13 -4.87
N ARG A 5 12.00 12.00 -6.15
CA ARG A 5 11.01 11.00 -6.59
C ARG A 5 11.52 9.58 -6.31
N PRO A 6 10.66 8.63 -5.95
CA PRO A 6 11.06 7.23 -5.75
C PRO A 6 11.86 6.65 -6.91
N SER A 7 11.44 6.88 -8.15
CA SER A 7 12.13 6.38 -9.35
C SER A 7 13.58 6.86 -9.49
N ARG A 8 13.96 7.93 -8.79
CA ARG A 8 15.30 8.52 -8.80
C ARG A 8 16.17 8.08 -7.62
N GLN A 9 15.67 7.19 -6.79
CA GLN A 9 16.42 6.63 -5.68
C GLN A 9 17.24 5.41 -6.10
N GLU A 10 18.23 5.08 -5.28
CA GLU A 10 19.02 3.87 -5.47
C GLU A 10 18.15 2.61 -5.27
N LYS A 11 18.51 1.56 -6.00
CA LYS A 11 17.90 0.24 -5.79
C LYS A 11 18.14 -0.22 -4.35
N ASN A 12 17.17 -0.96 -3.81
CA ASN A 12 17.16 -1.44 -2.43
C ASN A 12 17.06 -0.34 -1.36
N SER A 13 16.58 0.84 -1.72
CA SER A 13 16.26 1.91 -0.79
C SER A 13 14.79 1.89 -0.36
N ASN A 14 14.49 2.58 0.73
CA ASN A 14 13.14 2.78 1.22
C ASN A 14 12.88 4.26 1.53
N TYR A 15 11.64 4.68 1.28
CA TYR A 15 11.06 5.89 1.83
C TYR A 15 10.10 5.54 2.96
N HIS A 16 10.12 6.31 4.05
CA HIS A 16 9.22 6.15 5.18
C HIS A 16 8.48 7.45 5.45
N LEU A 17 7.18 7.37 5.63
CA LEU A 17 6.34 8.47 6.10
C LEU A 17 5.44 7.92 7.21
N PHE A 18 5.69 8.30 8.46
CA PHE A 18 4.94 7.81 9.62
C PHE A 18 4.41 8.98 10.45
N LYS A 19 3.34 8.74 11.18
CA LYS A 19 2.84 9.70 12.17
C LYS A 19 3.93 10.01 13.19
N ASN A 20 3.91 11.23 13.71
CA ASN A 20 4.88 11.66 14.69
C ASN A 20 4.91 10.71 15.91
N GLY A 21 6.11 10.30 16.31
CA GLY A 21 6.31 9.37 17.43
C GLY A 21 6.18 7.88 17.09
N VAL A 22 5.73 7.52 15.89
CA VAL A 22 5.65 6.12 15.45
C VAL A 22 6.91 5.75 14.67
N LYS A 23 7.59 4.69 15.08
CA LYS A 23 8.76 4.16 14.37
C LYS A 23 8.33 3.28 13.19
N PRO A 24 9.03 3.33 12.05
CA PRO A 24 8.71 2.53 10.86
C PRO A 24 9.17 1.07 11.01
N MET A 25 8.72 0.41 12.06
CA MET A 25 9.08 -0.97 12.40
C MET A 25 7.89 -1.67 13.07
N TRP A 26 7.81 -2.99 12.89
CA TRP A 26 6.72 -3.80 13.45
C TRP A 26 6.81 -3.94 14.99
N GLU A 27 7.99 -3.76 15.57
CA GLU A 27 8.22 -3.79 17.01
C GLU A 27 7.67 -2.55 17.75
N ASP A 28 7.37 -1.48 17.01
CA ASP A 28 6.70 -0.33 17.62
C ASP A 28 5.32 -0.75 18.14
N PRO A 29 4.98 -0.44 19.42
CA PRO A 29 3.72 -0.84 20.02
C PRO A 29 2.48 -0.42 19.20
N VAL A 30 2.56 0.70 18.51
CA VAL A 30 1.46 1.20 17.66
C VAL A 30 1.25 0.31 16.42
N ASN A 31 2.30 -0.30 15.91
CA ASN A 31 2.28 -1.15 14.73
C ASN A 31 2.09 -2.64 15.04
N ALA A 32 2.50 -3.08 16.23
CA ALA A 32 2.62 -4.50 16.57
C ALA A 32 1.31 -5.28 16.41
N ALA A 33 0.16 -4.70 16.78
CA ALA A 33 -1.15 -5.31 16.67
C ALA A 33 -1.81 -5.16 15.29
N GLY A 34 -1.15 -4.46 14.36
CA GLY A 34 -1.67 -4.11 13.06
C GLY A 34 -1.17 -4.99 11.93
N GLY A 35 -1.27 -4.44 10.74
CA GLY A 35 -0.83 -5.04 9.50
C GLY A 35 -0.45 -3.99 8.46
N ARG A 36 -0.37 -4.43 7.23
CA ARG A 36 0.00 -3.59 6.09
C ARG A 36 -0.79 -3.96 4.86
N TRP A 37 -1.34 -2.99 4.16
CA TRP A 37 -1.70 -3.13 2.77
C TRP A 37 -0.44 -2.99 1.93
N ILE A 38 -0.12 -3.99 1.12
CA ILE A 38 1.07 -4.02 0.27
C ILE A 38 0.62 -3.97 -1.18
N ILE A 39 0.97 -2.88 -1.86
CA ILE A 39 0.78 -2.71 -3.30
C ILE A 39 2.11 -3.03 -3.96
N THR A 40 2.13 -4.03 -4.83
CA THR A 40 3.31 -4.43 -5.60
C THR A 40 3.13 -4.06 -7.07
N LEU A 41 4.05 -3.26 -7.60
CA LEU A 41 4.16 -2.93 -9.01
C LEU A 41 5.19 -3.89 -9.65
N ARG A 42 4.70 -4.92 -10.34
CA ARG A 42 5.54 -6.04 -10.77
C ARG A 42 6.27 -5.82 -12.07
N ASP A 43 5.63 -5.17 -13.03
CA ASP A 43 6.21 -5.03 -14.36
C ASP A 43 6.98 -3.73 -14.48
N ARG A 44 8.30 -3.83 -14.51
CA ARG A 44 9.19 -2.69 -14.80
C ARG A 44 9.40 -2.45 -16.28
N GLY A 45 8.80 -3.30 -17.13
CA GLY A 45 8.98 -3.25 -18.56
C GLY A 45 10.39 -3.64 -19.04
N ARG A 46 10.43 -4.28 -20.18
CA ARG A 46 11.69 -4.70 -20.84
C ARG A 46 12.25 -3.63 -21.75
N THR A 47 11.42 -2.72 -22.23
CA THR A 47 11.81 -1.61 -23.09
C THR A 47 12.01 -0.33 -22.30
N ALA A 48 12.74 0.64 -22.87
CA ALA A 48 12.92 1.96 -22.26
C ALA A 48 11.55 2.66 -22.05
N GLY A 49 10.62 2.55 -23.00
CA GLY A 49 9.28 3.14 -22.91
C GLY A 49 8.45 2.54 -21.78
N SER A 50 8.40 1.22 -21.66
CA SER A 50 7.67 0.55 -20.59
C SER A 50 8.27 0.80 -19.21
N ARG A 51 9.58 1.01 -19.12
CA ARG A 51 10.25 1.43 -17.89
C ARG A 51 9.82 2.82 -17.45
N LEU A 52 9.73 3.78 -18.37
CA LEU A 52 9.27 5.13 -18.09
C LEU A 52 7.82 5.14 -17.59
N VAL A 53 6.96 4.31 -18.17
CA VAL A 53 5.57 4.14 -17.69
C VAL A 53 5.53 3.62 -16.26
N HIS A 54 6.33 2.62 -15.94
CA HIS A 54 6.45 2.07 -14.59
C HIS A 54 6.95 3.12 -13.57
N GLU A 55 8.02 3.84 -13.91
CA GLU A 55 8.58 4.91 -13.07
C GLU A 55 7.55 6.03 -12.81
N ALA A 56 6.82 6.43 -13.85
CA ALA A 56 5.76 7.43 -13.72
C ALA A 56 4.61 6.96 -12.83
N LEU A 57 4.22 5.69 -12.94
CA LEU A 57 3.19 5.08 -12.10
C LEU A 57 3.62 5.03 -10.63
N LEU A 58 4.85 4.61 -10.37
CA LEU A 58 5.42 4.56 -9.01
C LEU A 58 5.47 5.95 -8.37
N ASP A 59 6.02 6.92 -9.08
CA ASP A 59 6.18 8.29 -8.59
C ASP A 59 4.83 8.95 -8.31
N ARG A 60 3.86 8.79 -9.22
CA ARG A 60 2.50 9.29 -9.07
C ARG A 60 1.80 8.66 -7.87
N SER A 61 1.88 7.34 -7.75
CA SER A 61 1.23 6.60 -6.67
C SER A 61 1.77 7.01 -5.31
N TRP A 62 3.08 7.11 -5.18
CA TRP A 62 3.70 7.58 -3.94
C TRP A 62 3.32 9.02 -3.60
N MET A 63 3.37 9.93 -4.57
CA MET A 63 3.00 11.33 -4.36
C MET A 63 1.54 11.46 -3.91
N TRP A 64 0.61 10.79 -4.57
CA TRP A 64 -0.81 10.85 -4.21
C TRP A 64 -1.07 10.25 -2.85
N LEU A 65 -0.38 9.15 -2.50
CA LEU A 65 -0.46 8.57 -1.16
C LEU A 65 0.03 9.55 -0.09
N VAL A 66 1.18 10.17 -0.29
CA VAL A 66 1.74 11.16 0.64
C VAL A 66 0.76 12.32 0.84
N LEU A 67 0.20 12.85 -0.24
CA LEU A 67 -0.80 13.93 -0.17
C LEU A 67 -2.07 13.50 0.56
N ALA A 68 -2.55 12.28 0.31
CA ALA A 68 -3.73 11.73 0.98
C ALA A 68 -3.49 11.52 2.49
N LEU A 69 -2.29 11.09 2.88
CA LEU A 69 -1.93 10.91 4.29
C LEU A 69 -1.77 12.25 5.02
N ILE A 70 -1.11 13.23 4.40
CA ILE A 70 -0.93 14.57 4.99
C ILE A 70 -2.28 15.29 5.07
N GLY A 71 -3.13 15.16 4.06
CA GLY A 71 -4.46 15.74 4.01
C GLY A 71 -5.52 14.97 4.80
N GLU A 72 -5.16 13.85 5.43
CA GLU A 72 -6.07 12.98 6.21
C GLU A 72 -7.32 12.54 5.42
N THR A 73 -7.18 12.40 4.10
CA THR A 73 -8.31 12.06 3.21
C THR A 73 -8.49 10.55 3.00
N LEU A 74 -7.48 9.75 3.37
CA LEU A 74 -7.52 8.30 3.22
C LEU A 74 -8.18 7.60 4.42
N ASP A 75 -8.02 8.15 5.60
CA ASP A 75 -8.26 7.46 6.87
C ASP A 75 -9.15 8.26 7.80
N ASP A 76 -10.45 7.92 7.80
CA ASP A 76 -11.45 8.57 8.66
C ASP A 76 -11.43 8.03 10.11
N ASN A 77 -10.78 6.87 10.36
CA ASN A 77 -10.83 6.13 11.62
C ASN A 77 -9.49 6.07 12.38
N ASP A 78 -8.53 6.92 12.04
CA ASP A 78 -7.18 6.90 12.63
C ASP A 78 -6.50 5.51 12.57
N LEU A 79 -6.73 4.79 11.48
CA LEU A 79 -6.25 3.43 11.27
C LEU A 79 -4.81 3.40 10.77
N VAL A 80 -4.43 4.35 9.91
CA VAL A 80 -3.11 4.39 9.27
C VAL A 80 -2.06 4.96 10.24
N THR A 81 -0.95 4.26 10.38
CA THR A 81 0.20 4.70 11.17
C THR A 81 1.31 5.28 10.31
N GLY A 82 1.41 4.85 9.06
CA GLY A 82 2.40 5.34 8.11
C GLY A 82 2.42 4.58 6.79
N ALA A 83 3.37 4.93 5.97
CA ALA A 83 3.60 4.30 4.67
C ALA A 83 5.08 4.14 4.36
N VAL A 84 5.40 3.12 3.57
CA VAL A 84 6.76 2.82 3.10
C VAL A 84 6.73 2.58 1.60
N CYS A 85 7.60 3.26 0.86
CA CYS A 85 7.90 2.93 -0.53
C CYS A 85 9.24 2.19 -0.58
N SER A 86 9.24 0.98 -1.11
CA SER A 86 10.42 0.10 -1.18
C SER A 86 10.77 -0.20 -2.61
N LEU A 87 11.99 0.16 -3.01
CA LEU A 87 12.54 -0.11 -4.34
C LEU A 87 13.26 -1.45 -4.34
N ARG A 88 12.80 -2.40 -5.15
CA ARG A 88 13.35 -3.76 -5.20
C ARG A 88 13.52 -4.26 -6.63
N GLY A 89 14.49 -5.16 -6.81
CA GLY A 89 14.80 -5.73 -8.14
C GLY A 89 13.66 -6.48 -8.79
N LYS A 90 12.81 -7.15 -7.98
CA LYS A 90 11.69 -7.99 -8.46
C LYS A 90 10.33 -7.27 -8.50
N GLY A 91 10.29 -6.00 -8.19
CA GLY A 91 9.06 -5.21 -8.15
C GLY A 91 9.10 -4.19 -7.02
N ASP A 92 8.61 -2.99 -7.29
CA ASP A 92 8.55 -1.93 -6.30
C ASP A 92 7.28 -2.10 -5.45
N ARG A 93 7.35 -1.72 -4.18
CA ARG A 93 6.26 -1.90 -3.24
C ARG A 93 5.92 -0.59 -2.55
N ILE A 94 4.63 -0.36 -2.38
CA ILE A 94 4.09 0.69 -1.50
C ILE A 94 3.30 -0.02 -0.42
N ALA A 95 3.70 0.15 0.83
CA ALA A 95 3.05 -0.47 1.99
C ALA A 95 2.42 0.60 2.86
N ILE A 96 1.15 0.43 3.20
CA ILE A 96 0.40 1.29 4.10
C ILE A 96 0.19 0.52 5.40
N TRP A 97 0.76 1.04 6.49
CA TRP A 97 0.75 0.41 7.80
C TRP A 97 -0.49 0.81 8.60
N THR A 98 -1.09 -0.18 9.28
CA THR A 98 -2.26 0.02 10.13
C THR A 98 -1.95 -0.32 11.58
N ARG A 99 -2.62 0.38 12.51
CA ARG A 99 -2.47 0.13 13.95
C ARG A 99 -3.22 -1.11 14.44
N ARG A 100 -4.16 -1.62 13.65
CA ARG A 100 -4.96 -2.81 13.97
C ARG A 100 -5.22 -3.61 12.69
N LYS A 101 -5.58 -4.87 12.89
CA LYS A 101 -5.89 -5.85 11.83
C LYS A 101 -7.36 -6.25 11.80
N GLU A 102 -8.17 -5.61 12.59
CA GLU A 102 -9.62 -5.82 12.74
C GLU A 102 -10.33 -4.47 12.99
N PRO A 103 -11.59 -4.33 12.64
CA PRO A 103 -12.40 -5.30 11.90
C PRO A 103 -12.04 -5.37 10.41
N ILE A 104 -12.26 -6.54 9.81
CA ILE A 104 -11.88 -6.82 8.42
C ILE A 104 -12.59 -5.88 7.43
N ASP A 105 -13.85 -5.55 7.70
CA ASP A 105 -14.64 -4.68 6.83
C ASP A 105 -14.04 -3.27 6.72
N GLU A 106 -13.54 -2.71 7.82
CA GLU A 106 -12.86 -1.41 7.80
C GLU A 106 -11.55 -1.48 7.02
N LEU A 107 -10.78 -2.56 7.18
CA LEU A 107 -9.55 -2.77 6.44
C LEU A 107 -9.80 -2.93 4.94
N ASN A 108 -10.84 -3.66 4.56
CA ASN A 108 -11.24 -3.81 3.17
C ASN A 108 -11.70 -2.48 2.56
N ALA A 109 -12.55 -1.73 3.27
CA ALA A 109 -13.00 -0.41 2.83
C ALA A 109 -11.82 0.55 2.62
N MET A 110 -10.83 0.51 3.53
CA MET A 110 -9.61 1.29 3.38
C MET A 110 -8.80 0.83 2.16
N GLY A 111 -8.68 -0.48 1.92
CA GLY A 111 -8.00 -1.03 0.76
C GLY A 111 -8.64 -0.60 -0.57
N GLU A 112 -9.96 -0.62 -0.66
CA GLU A 112 -10.71 -0.12 -1.82
C GLU A 112 -10.49 1.37 -2.02
N LYS A 113 -10.63 2.17 -0.97
CA LYS A 113 -10.39 3.61 -1.00
C LYS A 113 -8.95 3.94 -1.42
N LEU A 114 -7.98 3.13 -0.97
CA LEU A 114 -6.58 3.27 -1.36
C LEU A 114 -6.38 3.08 -2.86
N LEU A 115 -6.93 2.01 -3.45
CA LEU A 115 -6.88 1.78 -4.90
C LEU A 115 -7.54 2.90 -5.69
N ASP A 116 -8.65 3.44 -5.17
CA ASP A 116 -9.37 4.54 -5.78
C ASP A 116 -8.55 5.85 -5.76
N VAL A 117 -8.05 6.23 -4.61
CA VAL A 117 -7.20 7.41 -4.43
C VAL A 117 -5.95 7.37 -5.31
N LEU A 118 -5.33 6.21 -5.45
CA LEU A 118 -4.14 6.01 -6.27
C LEU A 118 -4.46 5.73 -7.76
N ASN A 119 -5.75 5.61 -8.10
CA ASN A 119 -6.22 5.26 -9.45
C ASN A 119 -5.54 4.01 -10.00
N LEU A 120 -5.54 2.94 -9.20
CA LEU A 120 -4.89 1.67 -9.51
C LEU A 120 -5.86 0.53 -9.79
N GLN A 121 -7.19 0.76 -9.79
CA GLN A 121 -8.20 -0.30 -9.94
C GLN A 121 -8.05 -1.07 -11.25
N ASN A 122 -7.58 -0.42 -12.31
CA ASN A 122 -7.47 -1.00 -13.65
C ASN A 122 -6.03 -1.26 -14.12
N GLU A 123 -5.06 -1.18 -13.21
CA GLU A 123 -3.65 -1.42 -13.53
C GLU A 123 -3.32 -2.93 -13.46
N PRO A 124 -3.06 -3.59 -14.60
CA PRO A 124 -2.82 -5.04 -14.62
C PRO A 124 -1.49 -5.44 -13.95
N SER A 125 -0.53 -4.53 -13.89
CA SER A 125 0.79 -4.75 -13.27
C SER A 125 0.77 -4.63 -11.75
N VAL A 126 -0.37 -4.23 -11.16
CA VAL A 126 -0.53 -3.99 -9.73
C VAL A 126 -1.18 -5.18 -9.04
N GLN A 127 -0.56 -5.63 -7.96
CA GLN A 127 -1.14 -6.58 -7.02
C GLN A 127 -1.24 -5.94 -5.64
N MET A 128 -2.29 -6.27 -4.89
CA MET A 128 -2.51 -5.77 -3.55
C MET A 128 -2.85 -6.93 -2.61
N GLU A 129 -2.22 -6.93 -1.44
CA GLU A 129 -2.45 -7.91 -0.39
C GLU A 129 -2.36 -7.27 1.00
N PHE A 130 -3.05 -7.83 1.98
CA PHE A 130 -2.92 -7.44 3.38
C PHE A 130 -2.08 -8.47 4.13
N SER A 131 -1.07 -8.01 4.86
CA SER A 131 -0.16 -8.84 5.65
C SER A 131 -0.17 -8.37 7.11
N PHE A 132 -0.25 -9.32 8.05
CA PHE A 132 -0.12 -9.03 9.47
C PHE A 132 1.33 -8.70 9.84
N ASN A 133 1.52 -7.79 10.82
CA ASN A 133 2.86 -7.39 11.25
C ASN A 133 3.48 -8.41 12.19
N PHE A 134 2.69 -9.04 13.08
CA PHE A 134 3.22 -9.98 14.07
C PHE A 134 2.19 -11.04 14.47
N GLY A 135 2.69 -12.24 14.83
CA GLY A 135 1.99 -13.21 15.67
C GLY A 135 0.90 -14.04 15.00
N SER A 136 0.66 -13.93 13.71
CA SER A 136 -0.27 -14.82 13.03
C SER A 136 0.49 -15.99 12.40
N LYS A 137 0.17 -17.23 12.84
CA LYS A 137 0.51 -18.45 12.12
C LYS A 137 -0.36 -18.61 10.86
N ASP A 138 -1.35 -17.74 10.72
CA ASP A 138 -2.25 -17.72 9.57
C ASP A 138 -1.49 -17.11 8.38
N LYS A 139 -1.65 -17.75 7.23
CA LYS A 139 -1.13 -17.23 5.97
C LYS A 139 -1.71 -15.83 5.75
N PRO A 140 -0.93 -14.88 5.23
CA PRO A 140 -1.46 -13.57 4.88
C PRO A 140 -2.70 -13.76 4.02
N HIS A 141 -3.79 -13.09 4.38
CA HIS A 141 -4.99 -13.09 3.54
C HIS A 141 -4.65 -12.37 2.24
N LEU A 142 -4.49 -13.14 1.19
CA LEU A 142 -4.33 -12.63 -0.17
C LEU A 142 -5.68 -12.05 -0.62
N TYR A 143 -5.87 -10.78 -0.40
CA TYR A 143 -6.95 -10.04 -1.06
C TYR A 143 -6.50 -9.75 -2.49
N THR A 144 -6.72 -10.71 -3.36
CA THR A 144 -6.59 -10.43 -4.78
C THR A 144 -7.81 -9.64 -5.23
N ARG A 145 -7.62 -8.81 -6.25
CA ARG A 145 -8.69 -8.06 -6.92
C ARG A 145 -9.93 -8.91 -7.25
N LYS A 146 -9.77 -10.21 -7.52
CA LYS A 146 -10.85 -11.17 -7.75
C LYS A 146 -11.65 -11.50 -6.48
N SER A 147 -11.02 -11.53 -5.30
CA SER A 147 -11.74 -11.80 -4.05
C SER A 147 -12.55 -10.58 -3.59
N MET A 148 -12.09 -9.36 -3.85
CA MET A 148 -12.85 -8.14 -3.56
C MET A 148 -14.09 -8.00 -4.45
N ALA A 149 -13.99 -8.31 -5.74
CA ALA A 149 -15.12 -8.33 -6.67
C ALA A 149 -16.18 -9.40 -6.29
N GLY A 150 -15.74 -10.56 -5.76
CA GLY A 150 -16.62 -11.61 -5.27
C GLY A 150 -17.40 -11.22 -4.01
N LEU A 151 -16.79 -10.46 -3.10
CA LEU A 151 -17.46 -9.95 -1.89
C LEU A 151 -18.52 -8.89 -2.20
N ALA A 152 -18.24 -7.99 -3.15
CA ALA A 152 -19.22 -7.00 -3.62
C ALA A 152 -20.44 -7.66 -4.29
N SER A 153 -20.24 -8.75 -5.03
CA SER A 153 -21.33 -9.50 -5.68
C SER A 153 -22.21 -10.24 -4.66
N THR A 154 -21.65 -10.71 -3.56
CA THR A 154 -22.41 -11.42 -2.50
C THR A 154 -23.24 -10.44 -1.65
N ALA A 155 -22.78 -9.20 -1.47
CA ALA A 155 -23.50 -8.15 -0.77
C ALA A 155 -24.69 -7.60 -1.55
N LEU A 156 -24.65 -7.69 -2.91
CA LEU A 156 -25.75 -7.25 -3.80
C LEU A 156 -26.81 -8.33 -4.03
N SER A 157 -26.57 -9.58 -3.69
CA SER A 157 -27.50 -10.70 -3.82
C SER A 157 -28.18 -11.13 -2.52
N ALA A 158 -27.93 -10.41 -1.48
CA ALA A 158 -28.63 -10.51 -0.18
C ALA A 158 -29.56 -9.31 0.02
#